data_b653257f1653fd0ada91d629cc7371a8
#
_entry.id   b653257f1653fd0ada91d629cc7371a8
#
_cell.length_a   1.000
_cell.length_b   1.000
_cell.length_c   1.000
_cell.angle_alpha   90.00
_cell.angle_beta   90.00
_cell.angle_gamma   90.00
#
_symmetry.space_group_name_H-M   'P 1'
#
loop_
_entity.id
_entity.type
_entity.pdbx_description
1 polymer ?
#
loop_
_entity_poly.entity_id
_entity_poly.type
_entity_poly.pdbx_seq_one_letter_code
_entity_poly.pdbx_strand_id
1 'polypeptide(L)'
;MKTPHFAIIGAGTAGLATAILLAREGHQVTIFEQVDRLSPVGAGLLLQPAGLAVFEHLGVLDQALKLGAKVTGLEGQLPNKRLLVNSDYHQAGNNLYGLGIHRATLCHVLTEKLAEYASHVTWRMSHNIEKIEEQPNEIRLFGTDQQHNFDDCFDAVLTANGARSQLRPKAWVKVDQAYPRVQLGASCLNV
;
A
#
# COMPACT_ATOMS: atom_id res chain seq x y z
N MET A 1 -8.79 7.21 -29.19
CA MET A 1 -9.42 6.38 -28.14
C MET A 1 -9.48 7.21 -26.88
N LYS A 2 -10.55 7.13 -26.10
CA LYS A 2 -10.65 7.81 -24.80
C LYS A 2 -9.65 7.13 -23.84
N THR A 3 -8.80 7.89 -23.18
CA THR A 3 -7.91 7.36 -22.14
C THR A 3 -8.75 6.89 -20.96
N PRO A 4 -8.63 5.64 -20.50
CA PRO A 4 -9.37 5.15 -19.34
C PRO A 4 -9.10 5.97 -18.09
N HIS A 5 -10.15 6.18 -17.30
CA HIS A 5 -10.09 6.86 -16.01
C HIS A 5 -10.29 5.84 -14.87
N PHE A 6 -9.29 5.69 -14.05
CA PHE A 6 -9.26 4.73 -12.94
C PHE A 6 -9.54 5.42 -11.61
N ALA A 7 -10.34 4.78 -10.77
CA ALA A 7 -10.43 5.12 -9.36
C ALA A 7 -9.60 4.16 -8.52
N ILE A 8 -8.86 4.70 -7.55
CA ILE A 8 -8.15 3.93 -6.53
C ILE A 8 -8.70 4.33 -5.17
N ILE A 9 -9.20 3.36 -4.41
CA ILE A 9 -9.77 3.58 -3.09
C ILE A 9 -8.72 3.19 -2.05
N GLY A 10 -8.16 4.18 -1.38
CA GLY A 10 -7.11 4.06 -0.38
C GLY A 10 -5.72 4.44 -0.87
N ALA A 11 -5.10 5.41 -0.22
CA ALA A 11 -3.73 5.90 -0.48
C ALA A 11 -2.67 5.20 0.38
N GLY A 12 -2.87 3.92 0.68
CA GLY A 12 -1.86 3.07 1.28
C GLY A 12 -0.78 2.64 0.27
N THR A 13 0.18 1.82 0.70
CA THR A 13 1.28 1.35 -0.14
C THR A 13 0.80 0.73 -1.45
N ALA A 14 -0.23 -0.12 -1.39
CA ALA A 14 -0.77 -0.77 -2.59
C ALA A 14 -1.44 0.24 -3.54
N GLY A 15 -2.24 1.16 -3.00
CA GLY A 15 -2.91 2.18 -3.81
C GLY A 15 -1.93 3.14 -4.48
N LEU A 16 -0.93 3.63 -3.74
CA LEU A 16 0.12 4.50 -4.28
C LEU A 16 0.95 3.81 -5.37
N ALA A 17 1.37 2.55 -5.13
CA ALA A 17 2.11 1.78 -6.12
C ALA A 17 1.30 1.58 -7.41
N THR A 18 0.02 1.23 -7.28
CA THR A 18 -0.88 1.07 -8.43
C THR A 18 -1.09 2.40 -9.18
N ALA A 19 -1.26 3.51 -8.44
CA ALA A 19 -1.41 4.82 -9.03
C ALA A 19 -0.19 5.22 -9.88
N ILE A 20 1.03 4.95 -9.38
CA ILE A 20 2.28 5.20 -10.13
C ILE A 20 2.27 4.40 -11.44
N LEU A 21 1.93 3.12 -11.40
CA LEU A 21 1.94 2.27 -12.59
C LEU A 21 0.94 2.76 -13.64
N LEU A 22 -0.29 3.05 -13.23
CA LEU A 22 -1.33 3.54 -14.13
C LEU A 22 -1.01 4.92 -14.71
N ALA A 23 -0.56 5.85 -13.87
CA ALA A 23 -0.19 7.20 -14.31
C ALA A 23 1.03 7.20 -15.25
N ARG A 24 1.99 6.30 -15.02
CA ARG A 24 3.14 6.09 -15.91
C ARG A 24 2.75 5.63 -17.31
N GLU A 25 1.69 4.81 -17.42
CA GLU A 25 1.12 4.38 -18.70
C GLU A 25 0.20 5.43 -19.35
N GLY A 26 0.08 6.63 -18.74
CA GLY A 26 -0.69 7.75 -19.27
C GLY A 26 -2.18 7.72 -18.94
N HIS A 27 -2.61 6.85 -18.04
CA HIS A 27 -4.00 6.81 -17.61
C HIS A 27 -4.34 7.92 -16.62
N GLN A 28 -5.60 8.37 -16.63
CA GLN A 28 -6.12 9.27 -15.60
C GLN A 28 -6.47 8.46 -14.35
N VAL A 29 -6.02 8.94 -13.19
CA VAL A 29 -6.19 8.25 -11.91
C VAL A 29 -6.77 9.20 -10.88
N THR A 30 -7.87 8.82 -10.25
CA THR A 30 -8.39 9.50 -9.05
C THR A 30 -8.16 8.63 -7.82
N ILE A 31 -7.48 9.17 -6.83
CA ILE A 31 -7.20 8.49 -5.55
C ILE A 31 -8.14 9.04 -4.49
N PHE A 32 -8.97 8.18 -3.93
CA PHE A 32 -9.86 8.48 -2.81
C PHE A 32 -9.21 8.02 -1.50
N GLU A 33 -9.09 8.90 -0.54
CA GLU A 33 -8.55 8.61 0.79
C GLU A 33 -9.46 9.22 1.87
N GLN A 34 -9.79 8.42 2.87
CA GLN A 34 -10.71 8.81 3.94
C GLN A 34 -10.14 9.85 4.91
N VAL A 35 -8.81 9.91 5.06
CA VAL A 35 -8.16 10.92 5.91
C VAL A 35 -7.93 12.23 5.14
N ASP A 36 -7.86 13.33 5.87
CA ASP A 36 -7.58 14.65 5.31
C ASP A 36 -6.11 14.81 4.88
N ARG A 37 -5.22 14.10 5.56
CA ARG A 37 -3.77 14.11 5.29
C ARG A 37 -3.17 12.74 5.51
N LEU A 38 -2.26 12.35 4.61
CA LEU A 38 -1.42 11.19 4.82
C LEU A 38 -0.47 11.49 5.98
N SER A 39 -0.77 10.94 7.15
CA SER A 39 0.06 11.16 8.33
C SER A 39 1.05 10.01 8.52
N PRO A 40 2.21 10.27 9.14
CA PRO A 40 3.22 9.25 9.40
C PRO A 40 2.79 8.33 10.55
N VAL A 41 1.73 7.55 10.33
CA VAL A 41 1.22 6.59 11.34
C VAL A 41 1.71 5.19 11.00
N GLY A 42 2.25 4.52 11.98
CA GLY A 42 2.58 3.10 11.88
C GLY A 42 3.95 2.74 12.44
N ALA A 43 4.15 1.43 12.58
CA ALA A 43 5.42 0.84 12.99
C ALA A 43 6.35 0.67 11.78
N GLY A 44 7.61 0.32 12.06
CA GLY A 44 8.52 -0.19 11.04
C GLY A 44 7.97 -1.49 10.46
N LEU A 45 8.31 -1.73 9.23
CA LEU A 45 8.02 -2.98 8.53
C LEU A 45 9.28 -3.49 7.84
N LEU A 46 9.29 -4.79 7.58
CA LEU A 46 10.34 -5.43 6.79
C LEU A 46 9.80 -5.69 5.39
N LEU A 47 10.31 -4.94 4.42
CA LEU A 47 10.02 -5.16 3.02
C LEU A 47 10.85 -6.36 2.55
N GLN A 48 10.17 -7.40 2.09
CA GLN A 48 10.78 -8.64 1.60
C GLN A 48 11.35 -8.45 0.19
N PRO A 49 12.22 -9.34 -0.32
CA PRO A 49 12.80 -9.23 -1.66
C PRO A 49 11.77 -9.04 -2.78
N ALA A 50 10.61 -9.69 -2.70
CA ALA A 50 9.53 -9.49 -3.66
C ALA A 50 9.00 -8.04 -3.67
N GLY A 51 8.90 -7.40 -2.49
CA GLY A 51 8.53 -5.99 -2.37
C GLY A 51 9.63 -5.06 -2.91
N LEU A 52 10.89 -5.42 -2.73
CA LEU A 52 12.02 -4.66 -3.28
C LEU A 52 12.03 -4.70 -4.81
N ALA A 53 11.69 -5.85 -5.43
CA ALA A 53 11.54 -5.96 -6.88
C ALA A 53 10.43 -5.05 -7.42
N VAL A 54 9.32 -4.90 -6.68
CA VAL A 54 8.28 -3.91 -7.02
C VAL A 54 8.84 -2.50 -6.93
N PHE A 55 9.61 -2.16 -5.89
CA PHE A 55 10.22 -0.84 -5.72
C PHE A 55 11.22 -0.52 -6.83
N GLU A 56 12.00 -1.50 -7.26
CA GLU A 56 12.87 -1.39 -8.43
C GLU A 56 12.07 -1.08 -9.69
N HIS A 57 10.99 -1.82 -9.93
CA HIS A 57 10.10 -1.60 -11.08
C HIS A 57 9.41 -0.23 -11.06
N LEU A 58 9.08 0.29 -9.88
CA LEU A 58 8.54 1.64 -9.69
C LEU A 58 9.61 2.74 -9.83
N GLY A 59 10.90 2.39 -9.81
CA GLY A 59 12.02 3.33 -9.83
C GLY A 59 12.22 4.09 -8.52
N VAL A 60 11.87 3.48 -7.39
CA VAL A 60 11.98 4.09 -6.04
C VAL A 60 12.91 3.33 -5.10
N LEU A 61 13.52 2.24 -5.57
CA LEU A 61 14.36 1.38 -4.72
C LEU A 61 15.54 2.14 -4.11
N ASP A 62 16.29 2.89 -4.91
CA ASP A 62 17.47 3.62 -4.43
C ASP A 62 17.15 4.65 -3.36
N GLN A 63 16.00 5.32 -3.50
CA GLN A 63 15.53 6.27 -2.50
C GLN A 63 15.11 5.55 -1.22
N ALA A 64 14.39 4.44 -1.32
CA ALA A 64 14.00 3.64 -0.17
C ALA A 64 15.21 3.07 0.58
N LEU A 65 16.24 2.61 -0.14
CA LEU A 65 17.48 2.10 0.46
C LEU A 65 18.25 3.15 1.25
N LYS A 66 18.20 4.42 0.85
CA LYS A 66 18.82 5.53 1.60
C LYS A 66 18.09 5.86 2.91
N LEU A 67 16.81 5.50 3.01
CA LEU A 67 15.92 5.84 4.11
C LEU A 67 15.56 4.64 5.01
N GLY A 68 16.05 3.47 4.68
CA GLY A 68 15.83 2.23 5.42
C GLY A 68 17.13 1.52 5.79
N ALA A 69 17.01 0.42 6.50
CA ALA A 69 18.13 -0.43 6.90
C ALA A 69 18.07 -1.76 6.14
N LYS A 70 19.17 -2.12 5.50
CA LYS A 70 19.30 -3.44 4.83
C LYS A 70 19.33 -4.55 5.88
N VAL A 71 18.52 -5.58 5.69
CA VAL A 71 18.39 -6.73 6.58
C VAL A 71 18.81 -7.97 5.80
N THR A 72 19.85 -8.66 6.28
CA THR A 72 20.40 -9.86 5.61
C THR A 72 19.82 -11.16 6.18
N GLY A 73 19.19 -11.11 7.35
CA GLY A 73 18.58 -12.29 7.96
C GLY A 73 17.67 -11.92 9.13
N LEU A 74 16.97 -12.92 9.62
CA LEU A 74 16.06 -12.82 10.77
C LEU A 74 16.41 -13.89 11.79
N GLU A 75 16.63 -13.49 13.04
CA GLU A 75 16.80 -14.39 14.15
C GLU A 75 15.71 -14.14 15.20
N GLY A 76 15.05 -15.18 15.64
CA GLY A 76 14.05 -15.16 16.69
C GLY A 76 14.37 -16.18 17.76
N GLN A 77 14.41 -15.76 19.02
CA GLN A 77 14.70 -16.61 20.17
C GLN A 77 13.57 -16.53 21.21
N LEU A 78 13.35 -17.63 21.92
CA LEU A 78 12.54 -17.65 23.14
C LEU A 78 13.32 -17.01 24.32
N PRO A 79 12.65 -16.62 25.42
CA PRO A 79 13.31 -16.10 26.61
C PRO A 79 14.37 -17.05 27.20
N ASN A 80 14.23 -18.36 27.03
CA ASN A 80 15.18 -19.39 27.40
C ASN A 80 16.33 -19.58 26.39
N LYS A 81 16.52 -18.64 25.45
CA LYS A 81 17.52 -18.66 24.36
C LYS A 81 17.36 -19.79 23.34
N ARG A 82 16.25 -20.53 23.38
CA ARG A 82 15.95 -21.51 22.34
C ARG A 82 15.63 -20.77 21.03
N LEU A 83 16.37 -21.11 19.98
CA LEU A 83 16.19 -20.56 18.65
C LEU A 83 14.83 -21.00 18.06
N LEU A 84 14.02 -20.06 17.62
CA LEU A 84 12.74 -20.30 16.94
C LEU A 84 12.85 -20.11 15.44
N VAL A 85 13.56 -19.08 15.03
CA VAL A 85 13.76 -18.72 13.62
C VAL A 85 15.20 -18.31 13.45
N ASN A 86 15.83 -18.86 12.44
CA ASN A 86 17.13 -18.40 11.92
C ASN A 86 17.04 -18.50 10.40
N SER A 87 16.85 -17.38 9.77
CA SER A 87 16.68 -17.29 8.31
C SER A 87 17.66 -16.27 7.75
N ASP A 88 18.49 -16.70 6.85
CA ASP A 88 19.40 -15.85 6.10
C ASP A 88 18.91 -15.75 4.66
N TYR A 89 18.77 -14.53 4.16
CA TYR A 89 18.34 -14.31 2.76
C TYR A 89 19.31 -14.90 1.74
N HIS A 90 20.60 -15.02 2.05
CA HIS A 90 21.59 -15.65 1.19
C HIS A 90 21.31 -17.14 0.93
N GLN A 91 20.60 -17.82 1.84
CA GLN A 91 20.18 -19.21 1.63
C GLN A 91 19.09 -19.35 0.57
N ALA A 92 18.31 -18.29 0.33
CA ALA A 92 17.26 -18.28 -0.68
C ALA A 92 17.75 -17.78 -2.05
N GLY A 93 18.92 -17.16 -2.11
CA GLY A 93 19.53 -16.69 -3.36
C GLY A 93 20.62 -15.65 -3.13
N ASN A 94 21.54 -15.58 -4.08
CA ASN A 94 22.62 -14.60 -4.03
C ASN A 94 22.05 -13.17 -4.12
N ASN A 95 22.57 -12.28 -3.27
CA ASN A 95 22.19 -10.86 -3.22
C ASN A 95 20.76 -10.56 -2.74
N LEU A 96 20.03 -11.54 -2.21
CA LEU A 96 18.74 -11.27 -1.60
C LEU A 96 18.91 -10.61 -0.23
N TYR A 97 18.05 -9.69 0.09
CA TYR A 97 17.97 -9.00 1.38
C TYR A 97 16.56 -8.44 1.59
N GLY A 98 16.23 -8.10 2.82
CA GLY A 98 15.07 -7.32 3.17
C GLY A 98 15.43 -5.86 3.43
N LEU A 99 14.45 -4.99 3.52
CA LEU A 99 14.61 -3.59 3.90
C LEU A 99 13.71 -3.28 5.08
N GLY A 100 14.32 -3.01 6.23
CA GLY A 100 13.64 -2.43 7.39
C GLY A 100 13.39 -0.96 7.11
N ILE A 101 12.13 -0.55 7.03
CA ILE A 101 11.75 0.82 6.72
C ILE A 101 10.50 1.22 7.52
N HIS A 102 10.42 2.47 7.91
CA HIS A 102 9.20 2.98 8.54
C HIS A 102 8.08 3.12 7.52
N ARG A 103 6.87 2.69 7.88
CA ARG A 103 5.71 2.73 6.96
C ARG A 103 5.44 4.13 6.40
N ALA A 104 5.60 5.14 7.22
CA ALA A 104 5.45 6.53 6.79
C ALA A 104 6.48 6.93 5.73
N THR A 105 7.74 6.55 5.92
CA THR A 105 8.83 6.79 4.98
C THR A 105 8.55 6.10 3.65
N LEU A 106 8.05 4.87 3.70
CA LEU A 106 7.67 4.11 2.51
C LEU A 106 6.55 4.79 1.72
N CYS A 107 5.50 5.26 2.41
CA CYS A 107 4.42 6.01 1.78
C CYS A 107 4.92 7.35 1.22
N HIS A 108 5.82 8.05 1.91
CA HIS A 108 6.43 9.30 1.45
C HIS A 108 7.18 9.10 0.13
N VAL A 109 8.07 8.11 0.06
CA VAL A 109 8.81 7.76 -1.17
C VAL A 109 7.87 7.50 -2.35
N LEU A 110 6.78 6.76 -2.13
CA LEU A 110 5.79 6.50 -3.17
C LEU A 110 5.03 7.77 -3.57
N THR A 111 4.70 8.64 -2.62
CA THR A 111 3.98 9.89 -2.90
C THR A 111 4.87 10.87 -3.67
N GLU A 112 6.16 10.97 -3.35
CA GLU A 112 7.11 11.78 -4.12
C GLU A 112 7.23 11.26 -5.56
N LYS A 113 7.32 9.95 -5.75
CA LYS A 113 7.33 9.36 -7.10
C LYS A 113 6.05 9.64 -7.87
N LEU A 114 4.91 9.55 -7.20
CA LEU A 114 3.61 9.84 -7.84
C LEU A 114 3.48 11.30 -8.27
N ALA A 115 4.13 12.23 -7.58
CA ALA A 115 4.12 13.65 -7.93
C ALA A 115 4.78 13.94 -9.30
N GLU A 116 5.65 13.05 -9.80
CA GLU A 116 6.19 13.15 -11.16
C GLU A 116 5.09 13.02 -12.24
N TYR A 117 3.95 12.44 -11.89
CA TYR A 117 2.80 12.21 -12.77
C TYR A 117 1.58 13.07 -12.39
N ALA A 118 1.80 14.23 -11.77
CA ALA A 118 0.72 15.08 -11.22
C ALA A 118 -0.36 15.45 -12.25
N SER A 119 -0.03 15.54 -13.54
CA SER A 119 -1.00 15.83 -14.63
C SER A 119 -1.99 14.67 -14.88
N HIS A 120 -1.69 13.48 -14.40
CA HIS A 120 -2.53 12.28 -14.54
C HIS A 120 -3.25 11.90 -13.26
N VAL A 121 -2.95 12.57 -12.12
CA VAL A 121 -3.43 12.14 -10.81
C VAL A 121 -4.29 13.22 -10.15
N THR A 122 -5.49 12.84 -9.77
CA THR A 122 -6.40 13.66 -8.97
C THR A 122 -6.52 13.07 -7.56
N TRP A 123 -6.31 13.90 -6.55
CA TRP A 123 -6.46 13.51 -5.15
C TRP A 123 -7.82 13.92 -4.60
N ARG A 124 -8.51 12.98 -3.98
CA ARG A 124 -9.76 13.18 -3.25
C ARG A 124 -9.54 12.76 -1.79
N MET A 125 -8.94 13.66 -1.01
CA MET A 125 -8.74 13.47 0.43
C MET A 125 -10.04 13.71 1.19
N SER A 126 -10.18 13.15 2.39
CA SER A 126 -11.42 13.19 3.20
C SER A 126 -12.64 12.60 2.49
N HIS A 127 -12.44 11.66 1.58
CA HIS A 127 -13.51 10.98 0.86
C HIS A 127 -13.62 9.52 1.32
N ASN A 128 -14.73 9.18 1.92
CA ASN A 128 -15.04 7.81 2.33
C ASN A 128 -15.94 7.15 1.29
N ILE A 129 -15.45 6.09 0.64
CA ILE A 129 -16.25 5.31 -0.31
C ILE A 129 -17.05 4.26 0.45
N GLU A 130 -18.35 4.27 0.27
CA GLU A 130 -19.30 3.42 0.99
C GLU A 130 -19.89 2.32 0.10
N LYS A 131 -20.02 2.59 -1.21
CA LYS A 131 -20.65 1.68 -2.15
C LYS A 131 -20.00 1.76 -3.54
N ILE A 132 -19.95 0.63 -4.21
CA ILE A 132 -19.53 0.48 -5.60
C ILE A 132 -20.68 -0.18 -6.35
N GLU A 133 -21.09 0.39 -7.48
CA GLU A 133 -22.06 -0.19 -8.39
C GLU A 133 -21.44 -0.39 -9.77
N GLU A 134 -21.48 -1.61 -10.26
CA GLU A 134 -21.06 -1.95 -11.61
C GLU A 134 -22.22 -1.74 -12.57
N GLN A 135 -21.97 -0.99 -13.64
CA GLN A 135 -22.88 -0.80 -14.76
C GLN A 135 -22.22 -1.30 -16.05
N PRO A 136 -22.96 -1.52 -17.14
CA PRO A 136 -22.41 -2.15 -18.34
C PRO A 136 -21.18 -1.44 -18.94
N ASN A 137 -21.05 -0.13 -18.77
CA ASN A 137 -19.97 0.67 -19.37
C ASN A 137 -19.21 1.54 -18.40
N GLU A 138 -19.55 1.53 -17.10
CA GLU A 138 -18.93 2.35 -16.07
C GLU A 138 -19.08 1.73 -14.70
N ILE A 139 -18.26 2.15 -13.78
CA ILE A 139 -18.38 1.81 -12.35
C ILE A 139 -18.65 3.10 -11.57
N ARG A 140 -19.73 3.09 -10.80
CA ARG A 140 -20.14 4.23 -9.98
C ARG A 140 -19.68 4.05 -8.54
N LEU A 141 -19.09 5.10 -7.99
CA LEU A 141 -18.67 5.19 -6.61
C LEU A 141 -19.59 6.14 -5.85
N PHE A 142 -20.10 5.67 -4.74
CA PHE A 142 -20.89 6.46 -3.82
C PHE A 142 -20.16 6.57 -2.48
N GLY A 143 -20.21 7.74 -1.89
CA GLY A 143 -19.57 7.96 -0.63
C GLY A 143 -19.88 9.35 -0.07
N THR A 144 -19.14 9.71 0.97
CA THR A 144 -19.24 10.99 1.63
C THR A 144 -17.90 11.72 1.61
N ASP A 145 -17.89 12.99 1.27
CA ASP A 145 -16.87 13.93 1.68
C ASP A 145 -17.31 14.59 2.99
N GLN A 146 -16.51 15.46 3.57
CA GLN A 146 -16.75 16.03 4.92
C GLN A 146 -18.18 16.54 5.18
N GLN A 147 -18.97 16.85 4.16
CA GLN A 147 -20.30 17.48 4.32
C GLN A 147 -21.36 16.99 3.30
N HIS A 148 -20.98 16.33 2.22
CA HIS A 148 -21.89 16.00 1.11
C HIS A 148 -21.73 14.56 0.64
N ASN A 149 -22.83 14.00 0.16
CA ASN A 149 -22.79 12.77 -0.62
C ASN A 149 -22.30 13.07 -2.04
N PHE A 150 -21.48 12.21 -2.60
CA PHE A 150 -21.03 12.31 -3.97
C PHE A 150 -21.31 11.03 -4.74
N ASP A 151 -21.30 11.14 -6.05
CA ASP A 151 -21.54 10.06 -7.02
C ASP A 151 -20.65 10.34 -8.25
N ASP A 152 -19.58 9.53 -8.38
CA ASP A 152 -18.61 9.66 -9.46
C ASP A 152 -18.52 8.37 -10.30
N CYS A 153 -18.23 8.50 -11.60
CA CYS A 153 -18.14 7.40 -12.54
C CYS A 153 -16.71 7.19 -13.06
N PHE A 154 -16.31 5.93 -13.22
CA PHE A 154 -14.99 5.52 -13.67
C PHE A 154 -15.07 4.34 -14.63
N ASP A 155 -14.03 4.19 -15.47
CA ASP A 155 -13.91 3.05 -16.38
C ASP A 155 -13.47 1.78 -15.60
N ALA A 156 -12.72 1.93 -14.51
CA ALA A 156 -12.35 0.84 -13.60
C ALA A 156 -12.06 1.34 -12.18
N VAL A 157 -12.22 0.46 -11.19
CA VAL A 157 -12.01 0.75 -9.77
C VAL A 157 -11.11 -0.30 -9.13
N LEU A 158 -10.10 0.15 -8.38
CA LEU A 158 -9.21 -0.69 -7.60
C LEU A 158 -9.37 -0.39 -6.12
N THR A 159 -9.78 -1.39 -5.34
CA THR A 159 -9.95 -1.27 -3.90
C THR A 159 -8.65 -1.61 -3.18
N ALA A 160 -7.98 -0.61 -2.61
CA ALA A 160 -6.73 -0.70 -1.87
C ALA A 160 -6.84 -0.15 -0.43
N ASN A 161 -8.06 -0.12 0.12
CA ASN A 161 -8.41 0.46 1.42
C ASN A 161 -8.15 -0.48 2.62
N GLY A 162 -7.30 -1.50 2.41
CA GLY A 162 -6.68 -2.31 3.46
C GLY A 162 -7.52 -3.48 3.96
N ALA A 163 -6.98 -4.13 5.01
CA ALA A 163 -7.52 -5.39 5.54
C ALA A 163 -8.93 -5.25 6.16
N ARG A 164 -9.35 -4.04 6.52
CA ARG A 164 -10.66 -3.75 7.12
C ARG A 164 -11.66 -3.20 6.11
N SER A 165 -11.39 -3.33 4.81
CA SER A 165 -12.29 -2.85 3.77
C SER A 165 -13.71 -3.40 3.94
N GLN A 166 -14.69 -2.51 3.94
CA GLN A 166 -16.11 -2.87 3.94
C GLN A 166 -16.66 -3.05 2.52
N LEU A 167 -15.86 -2.70 1.51
CA LEU A 167 -16.23 -2.79 0.09
C LEU A 167 -16.05 -4.20 -0.48
N ARG A 168 -15.59 -5.17 0.32
CA ARG A 168 -15.47 -6.56 -0.12
C ARG A 168 -16.84 -7.17 -0.32
N PRO A 169 -17.08 -7.83 -1.47
CA PRO A 169 -18.33 -8.59 -1.66
C PRO A 169 -18.44 -9.66 -0.58
N LYS A 170 -19.46 -9.58 0.27
CA LYS A 170 -19.70 -10.55 1.36
C LYS A 170 -19.87 -11.98 0.85
N ALA A 171 -20.28 -12.16 -0.41
CA ALA A 171 -20.46 -13.47 -1.03
C ALA A 171 -19.12 -14.16 -1.39
N TRP A 172 -18.00 -13.43 -1.49
CA TRP A 172 -16.73 -13.97 -1.97
C TRP A 172 -15.69 -14.17 -0.88
N VAL A 173 -15.93 -13.65 0.30
CA VAL A 173 -14.99 -13.70 1.43
C VAL A 173 -15.68 -14.23 2.67
N LYS A 174 -15.41 -15.50 3.03
CA LYS A 174 -15.66 -16.00 4.37
C LYS A 174 -14.57 -15.45 5.29
N VAL A 175 -14.93 -14.58 6.21
CA VAL A 175 -14.05 -14.22 7.33
C VAL A 175 -14.29 -15.26 8.41
N ASP A 176 -13.51 -16.33 8.40
CA ASP A 176 -13.75 -17.45 9.33
C ASP A 176 -13.18 -17.22 10.74
N GLN A 177 -12.21 -16.34 10.93
CA GLN A 177 -11.68 -16.02 12.25
C GLN A 177 -11.00 -14.66 12.32
N ALA A 178 -11.28 -13.90 13.39
CA ALA A 178 -10.41 -12.80 13.80
C ALA A 178 -9.19 -13.43 14.51
N TYR A 179 -8.01 -13.35 13.88
CA TYR A 179 -6.76 -13.67 14.57
C TYR A 179 -6.60 -12.74 15.77
N PRO A 180 -6.32 -13.28 16.98
CA PRO A 180 -5.96 -12.43 18.10
C PRO A 180 -4.73 -11.59 17.68
N ARG A 181 -4.77 -10.30 17.94
CA ARG A 181 -3.65 -9.40 17.61
C ARG A 181 -2.47 -9.77 18.48
N VAL A 182 -1.45 -10.38 17.90
CA VAL A 182 -0.14 -10.51 18.54
C VAL A 182 0.63 -9.25 18.17
N GLN A 183 0.83 -8.37 19.14
CA GLN A 183 1.70 -7.22 18.99
C GLN A 183 3.12 -7.68 19.29
N LEU A 184 3.90 -7.97 18.26
CA LEU A 184 5.33 -8.19 18.39
C LEU A 184 6.01 -6.82 18.48
N GLY A 185 6.49 -6.47 19.63
CA GLY A 185 7.39 -5.32 19.81
C GLY A 185 8.77 -5.70 19.26
N ALA A 186 9.20 -5.09 18.16
CA ALA A 186 10.57 -5.15 17.69
C ALA A 186 11.32 -3.92 18.23
N SER A 187 12.31 -4.11 19.08
CA SER A 187 13.30 -3.09 19.41
C SER A 187 14.51 -3.27 18.50
N CYS A 188 14.81 -2.27 17.67
CA CYS A 188 16.08 -2.22 16.97
C CYS A 188 17.17 -1.82 17.98
N LEU A 189 18.12 -2.69 18.24
CA LEU A 189 19.38 -2.31 18.88
C LEU A 189 20.22 -1.64 17.79
N ASN A 190 20.53 -0.35 17.96
CA ASN A 190 21.56 0.32 17.20
C ASN A 190 22.90 -0.34 17.55
N VAL A 191 23.56 -0.91 16.54
CA VAL A 191 24.98 -1.30 16.57
C VAL A 191 25.73 -0.27 15.77
#